data_05c8fb332c52648cf6553440e86b68eb
#
_entry.id   05c8fb332c52648cf6553440e86b68eb
#
_cell.length_a   1.000
_cell.length_b   1.000
_cell.length_c   1.000
_cell.angle_alpha   90.00
_cell.angle_beta   90.00
_cell.angle_gamma   90.00
#
_symmetry.space_group_name_H-M   'P 1'
#
loop_
_entity.id
_entity.type
_entity.pdbx_description
1 polymer ?
#
loop_
_entity_poly.entity_id
_entity_poly.type
_entity_poly.pdbx_seq_one_letter_code
_entity_poly.pdbx_strand_id
1 'polypeptide(L)'
;MNWQSLLLVSSGAALGASSRWGLGLLLNPLFASFSFGTLIANYLGCFIAGVLLAVMWQDPQLSSLSSAFSSQWRLFLITGFLGSFTTFSAFSSEVIANFVQDNWLNGLKILFLHLVGCLIFTGAGVYLFKN
;
A
#
# COMPACT_ATOMS: atom_id res chain seq x y z
N MET A 1 -4.79 21.40 -10.93
CA MET A 1 -5.66 20.74 -9.90
C MET A 1 -7.06 21.34 -9.99
N ASN A 2 -8.07 20.49 -10.03
CA ASN A 2 -9.48 20.95 -10.04
C ASN A 2 -10.26 20.20 -8.94
N TRP A 3 -11.48 20.66 -8.70
CA TRP A 3 -12.33 20.08 -7.66
C TRP A 3 -12.62 18.59 -7.89
N GLN A 4 -12.79 18.20 -9.16
CA GLN A 4 -13.05 16.80 -9.52
C GLN A 4 -11.87 15.90 -9.14
N SER A 5 -10.66 16.33 -9.44
CA SER A 5 -9.44 15.59 -9.07
C SER A 5 -9.31 15.47 -7.56
N LEU A 6 -9.58 16.55 -6.85
CA LEU A 6 -9.52 16.56 -5.38
C LEU A 6 -10.54 15.59 -4.77
N LEU A 7 -11.77 15.55 -5.31
CA LEU A 7 -12.80 14.62 -4.84
C LEU A 7 -12.43 13.17 -5.11
N LEU A 8 -11.83 12.89 -6.26
CA LEU A 8 -11.37 11.53 -6.58
C LEU A 8 -10.28 11.05 -5.63
N VAL A 9 -9.27 11.88 -5.41
CA VAL A 9 -8.18 11.54 -4.48
C VAL A 9 -8.71 11.39 -3.06
N SER A 10 -9.54 12.33 -2.61
CA SER A 10 -10.07 12.34 -1.25
C SER A 10 -10.98 11.14 -0.97
N SER A 11 -11.84 10.77 -1.93
CA SER A 11 -12.72 9.61 -1.76
C SER A 11 -11.93 8.30 -1.74
N GLY A 12 -10.96 8.16 -2.65
CA GLY A 12 -10.04 7.02 -2.63
C GLY A 12 -9.25 6.94 -1.32
N ALA A 13 -8.74 8.07 -0.85
CA ALA A 13 -7.98 8.16 0.39
C ALA A 13 -8.83 7.80 1.61
N ALA A 14 -10.08 8.26 1.65
CA ALA A 14 -11.00 7.92 2.73
C ALA A 14 -11.24 6.40 2.80
N LEU A 15 -11.45 5.76 1.65
CA LEU A 15 -11.62 4.30 1.59
C LEU A 15 -10.34 3.56 1.98
N GLY A 16 -9.19 4.01 1.47
CA GLY A 16 -7.91 3.37 1.76
C GLY A 16 -7.51 3.47 3.22
N ALA A 17 -7.58 4.67 3.79
CA ALA A 17 -7.25 4.91 5.20
C ALA A 17 -8.21 4.16 6.13
N SER A 18 -9.51 4.16 5.82
CA SER A 18 -10.52 3.45 6.62
C SER A 18 -10.30 1.95 6.57
N SER A 19 -9.96 1.40 5.40
CA SER A 19 -9.66 -0.03 5.23
C SER A 19 -8.42 -0.41 6.03
N ARG A 20 -7.36 0.41 5.98
CA ARG A 20 -6.14 0.16 6.76
C ARG A 20 -6.42 0.21 8.26
N TRP A 21 -7.18 1.19 8.71
CA TRP A 21 -7.59 1.30 10.11
C TRP A 21 -8.39 0.07 10.54
N GLY A 22 -9.36 -0.37 9.72
CA GLY A 22 -10.15 -1.58 9.99
C GLY A 22 -9.29 -2.83 10.10
N LEU A 23 -8.31 -3.01 9.21
CA LEU A 23 -7.35 -4.12 9.30
C LEU A 23 -6.55 -4.05 10.59
N GLY A 24 -6.16 -2.86 11.02
CA GLY A 24 -5.48 -2.66 12.30
C GLY A 24 -6.32 -3.10 13.48
N LEU A 25 -7.60 -2.73 13.51
CA LEU A 25 -8.51 -3.14 14.58
C LEU A 25 -8.68 -4.65 14.65
N LEU A 26 -8.73 -5.32 13.50
CA LEU A 26 -8.96 -6.78 13.43
C LEU A 26 -7.68 -7.59 13.66
N LEU A 27 -6.55 -7.15 13.15
CA LEU A 27 -5.33 -7.97 13.06
C LEU A 27 -4.24 -7.58 14.05
N ASN A 28 -4.13 -6.31 14.47
CA ASN A 28 -3.08 -5.90 15.40
C ASN A 28 -3.12 -6.65 16.73
N PRO A 29 -4.29 -6.96 17.32
CA PRO A 29 -4.33 -7.73 18.56
C PRO A 29 -3.82 -9.18 18.47
N LEU A 30 -3.66 -9.71 17.24
CA LEU A 30 -3.21 -11.10 17.05
C LEU A 30 -1.74 -11.31 17.42
N PHE A 31 -0.92 -10.25 17.31
CA PHE A 31 0.50 -10.32 17.63
C PHE A 31 0.89 -9.16 18.52
N ALA A 32 1.53 -9.47 19.66
CA ALA A 32 1.99 -8.45 20.59
C ALA A 32 3.29 -7.77 20.14
N SER A 33 4.07 -8.43 19.28
CA SER A 33 5.41 -7.98 18.93
C SER A 33 5.44 -6.98 17.75
N PHE A 34 4.36 -6.90 16.96
CA PHE A 34 4.28 -5.99 15.82
C PHE A 34 2.84 -5.76 15.36
N SER A 35 2.63 -4.69 14.59
CA SER A 35 1.33 -4.32 14.05
C SER A 35 1.01 -5.15 12.81
N PHE A 36 0.33 -6.28 13.00
CA PHE A 36 0.05 -7.23 11.93
C PHE A 36 -0.87 -6.63 10.86
N GLY A 37 -1.84 -5.81 11.28
CA GLY A 37 -2.73 -5.12 10.32
C GLY A 37 -1.97 -4.19 9.38
N THR A 38 -1.00 -3.44 9.90
CA THR A 38 -0.13 -2.59 9.09
C THR A 38 0.68 -3.41 8.09
N LEU A 39 1.22 -4.53 8.53
CA LEU A 39 1.99 -5.42 7.66
C LEU A 39 1.14 -5.97 6.52
N ILE A 40 -0.05 -6.47 6.83
CA ILE A 40 -0.97 -7.02 5.83
C ILE A 40 -1.45 -5.94 4.88
N ALA A 41 -1.78 -4.74 5.37
CA ALA A 41 -2.17 -3.63 4.51
C ALA A 41 -1.06 -3.28 3.51
N ASN A 42 0.19 -3.21 3.99
CA ASN A 42 1.34 -2.95 3.11
C ASN A 42 1.54 -4.09 2.10
N TYR A 43 1.44 -5.34 2.52
CA TYR A 43 1.60 -6.49 1.62
C TYR A 43 0.51 -6.52 0.54
N LEU A 44 -0.75 -6.36 0.92
CA LEU A 44 -1.87 -6.33 -0.04
C LEU A 44 -1.75 -5.14 -0.99
N GLY A 45 -1.42 -3.97 -0.46
CA GLY A 45 -1.23 -2.76 -1.28
C GLY A 45 -0.08 -2.92 -2.26
N CYS A 46 1.03 -3.50 -1.84
CA CYS A 46 2.18 -3.76 -2.70
C CYS A 46 1.85 -4.78 -3.79
N PHE A 47 1.10 -5.83 -3.46
CA PHE A 47 0.63 -6.80 -4.46
C PHE A 47 -0.26 -6.12 -5.51
N ILE A 48 -1.24 -5.35 -5.07
CA ILE A 48 -2.14 -4.61 -5.98
C ILE A 48 -1.33 -3.64 -6.85
N ALA A 49 -0.38 -2.94 -6.27
CA ALA A 49 0.50 -2.02 -7.02
C ALA A 49 1.27 -2.77 -8.10
N GLY A 50 1.78 -3.97 -7.80
CA GLY A 50 2.47 -4.82 -8.77
C GLY A 50 1.57 -5.27 -9.91
N VAL A 51 0.35 -5.68 -9.59
CA VAL A 51 -0.65 -6.05 -10.60
C VAL A 51 -0.96 -4.87 -11.52
N LEU A 52 -1.21 -3.70 -10.95
CA LEU A 52 -1.51 -2.49 -11.75
C LEU A 52 -0.34 -2.11 -12.64
N LEU A 53 0.88 -2.23 -12.13
CA LEU A 53 2.09 -1.94 -12.89
C LEU A 53 2.21 -2.87 -14.10
N ALA A 54 1.98 -4.16 -13.90
CA ALA A 54 2.03 -5.16 -14.99
C ALA A 54 0.96 -4.89 -16.05
N VAL A 55 -0.27 -4.62 -15.62
CA VAL A 55 -1.40 -4.33 -16.52
C VAL A 55 -1.13 -3.05 -17.32
N MET A 56 -0.59 -2.02 -16.68
CA MET A 56 -0.29 -0.75 -17.34
C MET A 56 0.81 -0.88 -18.38
N TRP A 57 1.78 -1.78 -18.17
CA TRP A 57 2.87 -1.99 -19.14
C TRP A 57 2.43 -2.77 -20.37
N GLN A 58 1.43 -3.66 -20.21
CA GLN A 58 1.02 -4.56 -21.28
C GLN A 58 -0.02 -3.97 -22.20
N ASP A 59 -0.78 -3.01 -21.74
CA ASP A 59 -1.86 -2.42 -22.52
C ASP A 59 -1.58 -0.96 -22.83
N PRO A 60 -0.98 -0.68 -24.02
CA PRO A 60 -0.81 0.69 -24.46
C PRO A 60 -2.14 1.43 -24.62
N GLN A 61 -3.24 0.70 -24.80
CA GLN A 61 -4.57 1.31 -24.87
C GLN A 61 -5.11 1.71 -23.51
N LEU A 62 -4.80 0.94 -22.47
CA LEU A 62 -5.15 1.33 -21.11
C LEU A 62 -4.38 2.59 -20.69
N SER A 63 -3.17 2.75 -21.20
CA SER A 63 -2.39 3.97 -21.01
C SER A 63 -2.86 5.12 -21.91
N SER A 64 -3.58 4.82 -23.02
CA SER A 64 -4.07 5.79 -23.99
C SER A 64 -5.58 5.96 -24.00
N LEU A 65 -6.34 5.12 -23.27
CA LEU A 65 -7.77 5.32 -23.07
C LEU A 65 -8.01 6.73 -22.56
N SER A 66 -8.77 7.50 -23.31
CA SER A 66 -8.94 8.94 -23.20
C SER A 66 -8.22 9.47 -21.96
N SER A 67 -7.20 10.26 -22.17
CA SER A 67 -6.28 10.70 -21.10
C SER A 67 -7.00 11.16 -19.83
N ALA A 68 -8.25 11.64 -19.97
CA ALA A 68 -9.08 12.06 -18.85
C ALA A 68 -9.56 10.87 -17.99
N PHE A 69 -10.08 9.81 -18.60
CA PHE A 69 -10.58 8.65 -17.82
C PHE A 69 -9.43 7.87 -17.18
N SER A 70 -8.33 7.66 -17.90
CA SER A 70 -7.16 6.97 -17.34
C SER A 70 -6.53 7.76 -16.20
N SER A 71 -6.52 9.10 -16.26
CA SER A 71 -6.02 9.90 -15.15
C SER A 71 -6.96 9.90 -13.94
N GLN A 72 -8.27 9.85 -14.16
CA GLN A 72 -9.27 9.83 -13.08
C GLN A 72 -9.19 8.56 -12.23
N TRP A 73 -9.16 7.38 -12.85
CA TRP A 73 -9.07 6.12 -12.09
C TRP A 73 -7.72 5.99 -11.38
N ARG A 74 -6.64 6.53 -11.96
CA ARG A 74 -5.34 6.57 -11.30
C ARG A 74 -5.37 7.43 -10.04
N LEU A 75 -6.00 8.59 -10.13
CA LEU A 75 -6.16 9.48 -8.98
C LEU A 75 -6.94 8.80 -7.86
N PHE A 76 -8.03 8.15 -8.19
CA PHE A 76 -8.85 7.46 -7.21
C PHE A 76 -8.15 6.23 -6.62
N LEU A 77 -7.64 5.34 -7.48
CA LEU A 77 -7.15 4.03 -7.06
C LEU A 77 -5.69 4.09 -6.57
N ILE A 78 -4.80 4.71 -7.35
CA ILE A 78 -3.37 4.70 -7.01
C ILE A 78 -3.07 5.79 -6.00
N THR A 79 -3.34 7.04 -6.34
CA THR A 79 -2.99 8.17 -5.48
C THR A 79 -3.84 8.18 -4.21
N GLY A 80 -5.15 8.01 -4.34
CA GLY A 80 -6.08 8.04 -3.22
C GLY A 80 -6.06 6.75 -2.41
N PHE A 81 -6.58 5.67 -2.99
CA PHE A 81 -6.77 4.41 -2.25
C PHE A 81 -5.45 3.77 -1.84
N LEU A 82 -4.60 3.39 -2.77
CA LEU A 82 -3.34 2.72 -2.44
C LEU A 82 -2.41 3.63 -1.64
N GLY A 83 -2.36 4.92 -1.96
CA GLY A 83 -1.54 5.88 -1.26
C GLY A 83 -1.88 6.03 0.22
N SER A 84 -3.14 5.82 0.60
CA SER A 84 -3.60 5.88 1.98
C SER A 84 -3.74 4.51 2.64
N PHE A 85 -3.94 3.47 1.85
CA PHE A 85 -4.04 2.09 2.34
C PHE A 85 -2.69 1.56 2.82
N THR A 86 -1.61 1.88 2.11
CA THR A 86 -0.24 1.53 2.51
C THR A 86 0.36 2.65 3.37
N THR A 87 1.33 2.32 4.22
CA THR A 87 1.94 3.31 5.09
C THR A 87 3.39 2.97 5.40
N PHE A 88 4.30 3.83 4.95
CA PHE A 88 5.69 3.75 5.35
C PHE A 88 5.91 4.36 6.74
N SER A 89 5.22 5.45 7.05
CA SER A 89 5.40 6.18 8.31
C SER A 89 5.03 5.36 9.54
N ALA A 90 3.95 4.58 9.47
CA ALA A 90 3.53 3.74 10.59
C ALA A 90 4.58 2.65 10.86
N PHE A 91 5.05 1.98 9.81
CA PHE A 91 6.09 0.95 9.96
C PHE A 91 7.42 1.56 10.45
N SER A 92 7.80 2.70 9.91
CA SER A 92 9.02 3.41 10.32
C SER A 92 8.97 3.79 11.81
N SER A 93 7.83 4.31 12.26
CA SER A 93 7.62 4.65 13.67
C SER A 93 7.72 3.42 14.58
N GLU A 94 7.18 2.30 14.13
CA GLU A 94 7.22 1.04 14.88
C GLU A 94 8.66 0.52 15.02
N VAL A 95 9.44 0.58 13.96
CA VAL A 95 10.86 0.18 13.99
C VAL A 95 11.64 1.04 14.99
N ILE A 96 11.50 2.36 14.89
CA ILE A 96 12.21 3.28 15.76
C ILE A 96 11.77 3.14 17.21
N ALA A 97 10.47 2.94 17.46
CA ALA A 97 9.97 2.71 18.81
C ALA A 97 10.60 1.46 19.45
N ASN A 98 10.82 0.40 18.68
CA ASN A 98 11.51 -0.80 19.17
C ASN A 98 12.99 -0.50 19.48
N PHE A 99 13.65 0.27 18.65
CA PHE A 99 15.06 0.64 18.89
C PHE A 99 15.21 1.50 20.15
N VAL A 100 14.30 2.46 20.35
CA VAL A 100 14.31 3.32 21.54
C VAL A 100 14.07 2.52 22.82
N GLN A 101 13.29 1.45 22.74
CA GLN A 101 12.99 0.56 23.88
C GLN A 101 14.05 -0.56 24.05
N ASP A 102 15.18 -0.44 23.38
CA ASP A 102 16.28 -1.43 23.40
C ASP A 102 15.86 -2.81 22.89
N ASN A 103 14.78 -2.87 22.12
CA ASN A 103 14.30 -4.11 21.49
C ASN A 103 14.76 -4.18 20.02
N TRP A 104 16.08 -4.18 19.85
CA TRP A 104 16.72 -4.08 18.53
C TRP A 104 16.40 -5.24 17.62
N LEU A 105 16.33 -6.47 18.17
CA LEU A 105 16.04 -7.66 17.37
C LEU A 105 14.64 -7.58 16.77
N ASN A 106 13.65 -7.17 17.55
CA ASN A 106 12.29 -7.01 17.06
C ASN A 106 12.17 -5.87 16.04
N GLY A 107 12.87 -4.76 16.29
CA GLY A 107 12.92 -3.64 15.35
C GLY A 107 13.50 -4.03 13.99
N LEU A 108 14.61 -4.79 13.99
CA LEU A 108 15.21 -5.30 12.75
C LEU A 108 14.28 -6.28 12.05
N LYS A 109 13.60 -7.15 12.80
CA LYS A 109 12.61 -8.10 12.25
C LYS A 109 11.49 -7.37 11.53
N ILE A 110 10.92 -6.34 12.13
CA ILE A 110 9.86 -5.52 11.53
C ILE A 110 10.39 -4.83 10.27
N LEU A 111 11.59 -4.25 10.35
CA LEU A 111 12.23 -3.58 9.22
C LEU A 111 12.33 -4.52 8.00
N PHE A 112 12.89 -5.71 8.20
CA PHE A 112 13.07 -6.66 7.10
C PHE A 112 11.75 -7.26 6.62
N LEU A 113 10.79 -7.53 7.51
CA LEU A 113 9.47 -8.02 7.12
C LEU A 113 8.77 -7.04 6.17
N HIS A 114 8.80 -5.74 6.47
CA HIS A 114 8.18 -4.75 5.61
C HIS A 114 8.95 -4.56 4.30
N LEU A 115 10.25 -4.30 4.37
CA LEU A 115 11.04 -3.97 3.17
C LEU A 115 11.11 -5.15 2.20
N VAL A 116 11.53 -6.31 2.67
CA VAL A 116 11.69 -7.50 1.82
C VAL A 116 10.34 -8.04 1.39
N GLY A 117 9.41 -8.14 2.32
CA GLY A 117 8.07 -8.66 2.05
C GLY A 117 7.31 -7.79 1.04
N CYS A 118 7.35 -6.48 1.19
CA CYS A 118 6.69 -5.57 0.25
C CYS A 118 7.27 -5.69 -1.16
N LEU A 119 8.59 -5.78 -1.29
CA LEU A 119 9.23 -5.99 -2.59
C LEU A 119 8.83 -7.33 -3.21
N ILE A 120 8.77 -8.39 -2.40
CA ILE A 120 8.33 -9.71 -2.87
C ILE A 120 6.89 -9.66 -3.36
N PHE A 121 5.99 -9.02 -2.61
CA PHE A 121 4.57 -8.93 -2.99
C PHE A 121 4.36 -8.08 -4.23
N THR A 122 5.09 -6.98 -4.39
CA THR A 122 5.06 -6.17 -5.61
C THR A 122 5.55 -7.01 -6.80
N GLY A 123 6.69 -7.68 -6.64
CA GLY A 123 7.24 -8.57 -7.65
C GLY A 123 6.30 -9.71 -8.02
N ALA A 124 5.64 -10.31 -7.03
CA ALA A 124 4.65 -11.37 -7.26
C ALA A 124 3.45 -10.86 -8.08
N GLY A 125 2.95 -9.65 -7.76
CA GLY A 125 1.87 -9.03 -8.52
C GLY A 125 2.26 -8.82 -9.98
N VAL A 126 3.46 -8.31 -10.22
CA VAL A 126 3.98 -8.13 -11.58
C VAL A 126 4.11 -9.48 -12.30
N TYR A 127 4.75 -10.44 -11.64
CA TYR A 127 5.05 -11.75 -12.27
C TYR A 127 3.78 -12.52 -12.63
N LEU A 128 2.79 -12.52 -11.74
CA LEU A 128 1.56 -13.29 -11.96
C LEU A 128 0.66 -12.68 -13.05
N PHE A 129 0.74 -11.38 -13.27
CA PHE A 129 -0.13 -10.68 -14.21
C PHE A 129 0.58 -10.14 -15.45
N LYS A 130 1.89 -10.36 -15.57
CA LYS A 130 2.58 -10.08 -16.82
C LYS A 130 2.33 -11.24 -17.81
N ASN A 131 2.09 -10.90 -19.07
CA ASN A 131 1.94 -11.89 -20.15
C ASN A 131 3.11 -11.83 -21.10
#